data_7bd10b638a875422b1a74d93ca5c531c
#
_entry.id   7bd10b638a875422b1a74d93ca5c531c
#
_cell.length_a   1.000
_cell.length_b   1.000
_cell.length_c   1.000
_cell.angle_alpha   90.00
_cell.angle_beta   90.00
_cell.angle_gamma   90.00
#
_symmetry.space_group_name_H-M   'P 1'
#
loop_
_entity.id
_entity.type
_entity.pdbx_description
1 polymer ?
#
loop_
_entity_poly.entity_id
_entity_poly.type
_entity_poly.pdbx_seq_one_letter_code
_entity_poly.pdbx_strand_id
1 'polypeptide(L)'
;MSSQLADPTYQGDLGNGLIRRWSTAADQPKIGQCLATVFRPNADAPLNVRSIDEVRILMSGAHPFMGPGDFAIVEDTNLPERPVVACTCCWSHTWSYAGIPFGVGQPELVATLPEYRNRGLVRALFEMAHARSAAKGEMMQVITGIPYFYRQFGYEYAIDLEGHRTVAAADAPARKEDEPEPYSLRLATVADIPHLQALYNQERDKSLLWHELDDGYWRAHITSWDDPAIQGKDVTQIGMIGPLRMIVDKDGAVCGYIWLATKRWGSALRVFALQLYPHVNWQQAMPSLLRACRAHGEQTPGIRAESKPFSEISFGLGRSHPAYTVLGEKLAPRGEPPYAWYVRVADVPGFVRHIAPVLEDRLAASIATGHTGELAIDLYRGGLRLQFEQGKLAAAEPWRQPDYGDDPPAGCPPLVFLQLLLGYRSLAELRATFPDVYAEPEAALLLDILFPKQMSMMAWMSYT
;
A
#
# COMPACT_ATOMS: atom_id res chain seq x y z
N MET A 1 23.05 14.94 11.07
CA MET A 1 22.87 14.72 9.60
C MET A 1 21.40 14.39 9.24
N SER A 2 20.73 13.46 9.92
CA SER A 2 19.35 13.08 9.55
C SER A 2 18.35 14.24 9.65
N SER A 3 18.35 15.03 10.71
CA SER A 3 17.43 16.17 10.88
C SER A 3 17.61 17.29 9.84
N GLN A 4 18.84 17.51 9.39
CA GLN A 4 19.12 18.51 8.35
C GLN A 4 18.54 18.14 6.98
N LEU A 5 18.54 16.85 6.62
CA LEU A 5 17.96 16.38 5.35
C LEU A 5 16.44 16.53 5.30
N ALA A 6 15.77 16.60 6.44
CA ALA A 6 14.33 16.79 6.55
C ALA A 6 13.90 18.27 6.41
N ASP A 7 14.83 19.21 6.58
CA ASP A 7 14.54 20.64 6.50
C ASP A 7 14.03 21.00 5.09
N PRO A 8 12.88 21.67 4.95
CA PRO A 8 12.36 22.08 3.64
C PRO A 8 13.31 22.98 2.82
N THR A 9 14.24 23.70 3.49
CA THR A 9 15.21 24.58 2.86
C THR A 9 16.53 23.89 2.53
N TYR A 10 16.67 22.60 2.87
CA TYR A 10 17.90 21.84 2.65
C TYR A 10 18.27 21.78 1.17
N GLN A 11 19.55 22.04 0.92
CA GLN A 11 20.20 21.83 -0.38
C GLN A 11 21.52 21.11 -0.14
N GLY A 12 21.78 20.07 -0.94
CA GLY A 12 23.01 19.27 -0.86
C GLY A 12 23.63 19.10 -2.24
N ASP A 13 24.93 19.43 -2.32
CA ASP A 13 25.72 19.21 -3.53
C ASP A 13 26.07 17.72 -3.65
N LEU A 14 25.76 17.11 -4.78
CA LEU A 14 26.13 15.74 -5.15
C LEU A 14 27.34 15.68 -6.07
N GLY A 15 27.95 16.84 -6.38
CA GLY A 15 29.02 16.98 -7.35
C GLY A 15 28.52 17.07 -8.80
N ASN A 16 29.45 17.51 -9.69
CA ASN A 16 29.18 17.63 -11.13
C ASN A 16 27.95 18.50 -11.47
N GLY A 17 27.65 19.51 -10.67
CA GLY A 17 26.51 20.41 -10.86
C GLY A 17 25.16 19.82 -10.48
N LEU A 18 25.13 18.68 -9.81
CA LEU A 18 23.89 18.07 -9.33
C LEU A 18 23.57 18.49 -7.90
N ILE A 19 22.41 19.09 -7.69
CA ILE A 19 21.93 19.55 -6.38
C ILE A 19 20.68 18.79 -5.99
N ARG A 20 20.70 18.14 -4.80
CA ARG A 20 19.49 17.55 -4.21
C ARG A 20 18.81 18.55 -3.27
N ARG A 21 17.52 18.64 -3.32
CA ARG A 21 16.70 19.51 -2.47
C ARG A 21 15.25 19.06 -2.39
N TRP A 22 14.49 19.68 -1.52
CA TRP A 22 13.03 19.55 -1.53
C TRP A 22 12.42 20.47 -2.60
N SER A 23 11.28 20.03 -3.14
CA SER A 23 10.53 20.78 -4.14
C SER A 23 9.82 21.99 -3.56
N THR A 24 9.45 22.89 -4.44
CA THR A 24 8.50 23.98 -4.24
C THR A 24 7.38 23.88 -5.28
N ALA A 25 6.32 24.66 -5.14
CA ALA A 25 5.26 24.68 -6.15
C ALA A 25 5.76 25.02 -7.57
N ALA A 26 6.85 25.80 -7.67
CA ALA A 26 7.45 26.19 -8.95
C ALA A 26 8.13 25.01 -9.69
N ASP A 27 8.41 23.91 -9.01
CA ASP A 27 9.07 22.75 -9.60
C ASP A 27 8.09 21.80 -10.29
N GLN A 28 6.78 21.99 -10.11
CA GLN A 28 5.73 21.14 -10.65
C GLN A 28 5.92 20.82 -12.16
N PRO A 29 6.18 21.76 -13.06
CA PRO A 29 6.36 21.45 -14.48
C PRO A 29 7.61 20.60 -14.76
N LYS A 30 8.73 20.86 -14.03
CA LYS A 30 10.00 20.14 -14.19
C LYS A 30 9.89 18.70 -13.69
N ILE A 31 9.22 18.49 -12.54
CA ILE A 31 8.93 17.15 -11.99
C ILE A 31 8.03 16.39 -12.95
N GLY A 32 6.95 17.03 -13.44
CA GLY A 32 6.04 16.44 -14.41
C GLY A 32 6.76 16.00 -15.68
N GLN A 33 7.66 16.83 -16.21
CA GLN A 33 8.47 16.50 -17.38
C GLN A 33 9.42 15.32 -17.13
N CYS A 34 10.08 15.27 -15.97
CA CYS A 34 10.94 14.14 -15.58
C CYS A 34 10.14 12.82 -15.54
N LEU A 35 9.02 12.80 -14.85
CA LEU A 35 8.17 11.60 -14.74
C LEU A 35 7.58 11.21 -16.09
N ALA A 36 7.09 12.16 -16.88
CA ALA A 36 6.56 11.92 -18.21
C ALA A 36 7.59 11.28 -19.15
N THR A 37 8.87 11.65 -18.98
CA THR A 37 9.98 11.07 -19.74
C THR A 37 10.31 9.66 -19.28
N VAL A 38 10.37 9.44 -17.95
CA VAL A 38 10.79 8.13 -17.38
C VAL A 38 9.70 7.07 -17.50
N PHE A 39 8.42 7.45 -17.35
CA PHE A 39 7.30 6.50 -17.37
C PHE A 39 6.66 6.30 -18.74
N ARG A 40 7.28 6.77 -19.82
CA ARG A 40 6.89 6.38 -21.17
C ARG A 40 7.20 4.91 -21.44
N PRO A 41 6.43 4.21 -22.28
CA PRO A 41 6.60 2.78 -22.53
C PRO A 41 7.98 2.39 -23.11
N ASN A 42 8.57 3.26 -23.91
CA ASN A 42 9.90 3.11 -24.51
C ASN A 42 10.47 4.48 -24.92
N ALA A 43 11.72 4.52 -25.36
CA ALA A 43 12.42 5.77 -25.70
C ALA A 43 11.79 6.57 -26.85
N ASP A 44 11.14 5.87 -27.79
CA ASP A 44 10.54 6.48 -28.99
C ASP A 44 9.07 6.85 -28.79
N ALA A 45 8.46 6.40 -27.67
CA ALA A 45 7.08 6.71 -27.36
C ALA A 45 6.93 8.19 -26.98
N PRO A 46 5.75 8.81 -27.23
CA PRO A 46 5.45 10.13 -26.74
C PRO A 46 5.54 10.21 -25.22
N LEU A 47 5.72 11.40 -24.68
CA LEU A 47 5.74 11.65 -23.25
C LEU A 47 4.46 11.12 -22.59
N ASN A 48 4.60 10.55 -21.39
CA ASN A 48 3.45 10.14 -20.60
C ASN A 48 2.76 11.38 -19.97
N VAL A 49 1.86 11.99 -20.72
CA VAL A 49 1.15 13.22 -20.31
C VAL A 49 0.39 13.01 -19.00
N ARG A 50 -0.08 11.79 -18.73
CA ARG A 50 -0.73 11.46 -17.46
C ARG A 50 0.16 11.80 -16.26
N SER A 51 1.46 11.53 -16.33
CA SER A 51 2.38 11.84 -15.23
C SER A 51 2.50 13.35 -14.95
N ILE A 52 2.28 14.20 -15.94
CA ILE A 52 2.23 15.65 -15.75
C ILE A 52 1.00 16.05 -14.93
N ASP A 53 -0.15 15.49 -15.28
CA ASP A 53 -1.41 15.75 -14.56
C ASP A 53 -1.37 15.19 -13.14
N GLU A 54 -0.79 14.01 -12.98
CA GLU A 54 -0.56 13.38 -11.69
C GLU A 54 0.24 14.30 -10.76
N VAL A 55 1.36 14.84 -11.22
CA VAL A 55 2.16 15.78 -10.43
C VAL A 55 1.37 17.06 -10.13
N ARG A 56 0.55 17.56 -11.06
CA ARG A 56 -0.30 18.73 -10.84
C ARG A 56 -1.29 18.47 -9.69
N ILE A 57 -1.93 17.31 -9.66
CA ILE A 57 -2.87 16.92 -8.61
C ILE A 57 -2.15 16.77 -7.28
N LEU A 58 -1.05 16.02 -7.26
CA LEU A 58 -0.26 15.75 -6.05
C LEU A 58 0.30 17.03 -5.42
N MET A 59 0.70 18.01 -6.23
CA MET A 59 1.25 19.28 -5.77
C MET A 59 0.22 20.42 -5.63
N SER A 60 -1.07 20.14 -5.79
CA SER A 60 -2.14 21.15 -5.72
C SER A 60 -2.32 21.79 -4.33
N GLY A 61 -1.82 21.14 -3.27
CA GLY A 61 -2.08 21.51 -1.88
C GLY A 61 -3.40 21.00 -1.33
N ALA A 62 -4.25 20.39 -2.16
CA ALA A 62 -5.50 19.75 -1.76
C ALA A 62 -5.40 18.21 -1.65
N HIS A 63 -4.24 17.64 -2.01
CA HIS A 63 -4.03 16.21 -1.92
C HIS A 63 -3.93 15.77 -0.45
N PRO A 64 -4.63 14.68 -0.02
CA PRO A 64 -4.73 14.31 1.39
C PRO A 64 -3.41 13.84 2.01
N PHE A 65 -2.45 13.36 1.22
CA PHE A 65 -1.25 12.70 1.73
C PHE A 65 0.05 13.46 1.47
N MET A 66 0.03 14.52 0.67
CA MET A 66 1.22 15.30 0.37
C MET A 66 0.92 16.71 -0.10
N GLY A 67 1.94 17.57 -0.08
CA GLY A 67 1.90 18.94 -0.58
C GLY A 67 3.02 19.26 -1.57
N PRO A 68 3.08 20.51 -2.05
CA PRO A 68 4.07 20.95 -3.05
C PRO A 68 5.53 20.77 -2.63
N GLY A 69 5.81 20.73 -1.33
CA GLY A 69 7.15 20.56 -0.75
C GLY A 69 7.57 19.12 -0.48
N ASP A 70 6.77 18.12 -0.86
CA ASP A 70 7.02 16.72 -0.50
C ASP A 70 7.67 15.87 -1.61
N PHE A 71 8.15 16.48 -2.69
CA PHE A 71 9.09 15.82 -3.59
C PHE A 71 10.53 16.08 -3.17
N ALA A 72 11.31 15.02 -2.98
CA ALA A 72 12.76 15.10 -3.00
C ALA A 72 13.20 15.07 -4.48
N ILE A 73 14.01 16.03 -4.91
CA ILE A 73 14.44 16.18 -6.31
C ILE A 73 15.95 16.33 -6.42
N VAL A 74 16.48 15.97 -7.58
CA VAL A 74 17.83 16.33 -8.02
C VAL A 74 17.69 17.18 -9.27
N GLU A 75 18.30 18.36 -9.26
CA GLU A 75 18.39 19.25 -10.43
C GLU A 75 19.81 19.31 -10.97
N ASP A 76 19.96 19.49 -12.30
CA ASP A 76 21.25 19.74 -12.95
C ASP A 76 21.43 21.25 -13.17
N THR A 77 22.35 21.84 -12.41
CA THR A 77 22.64 23.28 -12.46
C THR A 77 23.57 23.67 -13.60
N ASN A 78 24.19 22.71 -14.30
CA ASN A 78 25.01 23.01 -15.50
C ASN A 78 24.15 23.36 -16.70
N LEU A 79 22.88 23.01 -16.69
CA LEU A 79 21.94 23.34 -17.77
C LEU A 79 21.17 24.62 -17.44
N PRO A 80 20.96 25.53 -18.43
CA PRO A 80 20.31 26.82 -18.16
C PRO A 80 18.93 26.71 -17.52
N GLU A 81 18.14 25.69 -17.89
CA GLU A 81 16.78 25.47 -17.40
C GLU A 81 16.74 24.73 -16.04
N ARG A 82 17.91 24.28 -15.56
CA ARG A 82 18.04 23.51 -14.32
C ARG A 82 16.96 22.43 -14.22
N PRO A 83 16.96 21.45 -15.14
CA PRO A 83 15.92 20.40 -15.14
C PRO A 83 15.99 19.52 -13.90
N VAL A 84 14.84 18.99 -13.48
CA VAL A 84 14.79 17.88 -12.52
C VAL A 84 15.18 16.60 -13.25
N VAL A 85 16.25 15.96 -12.80
CA VAL A 85 16.84 14.75 -13.41
C VAL A 85 16.56 13.47 -12.63
N ALA A 86 16.18 13.61 -11.38
CA ALA A 86 15.67 12.51 -10.55
C ALA A 86 14.70 13.05 -9.49
N CYS A 87 13.71 12.26 -9.11
CA CYS A 87 12.75 12.64 -8.09
C CYS A 87 12.14 11.39 -7.40
N THR A 88 11.56 11.62 -6.21
CA THR A 88 10.59 10.77 -5.53
C THR A 88 9.69 11.65 -4.68
N CYS A 89 8.39 11.36 -4.59
CA CYS A 89 7.51 12.03 -3.64
C CYS A 89 7.46 11.23 -2.32
N CYS A 90 6.92 11.86 -1.28
CA CYS A 90 6.78 11.27 0.06
C CYS A 90 5.35 11.48 0.53
N TRP A 91 4.52 10.45 0.48
CA TRP A 91 3.17 10.46 1.02
C TRP A 91 3.22 10.16 2.52
N SER A 92 2.35 10.79 3.27
CA SER A 92 2.19 10.55 4.71
C SER A 92 0.81 9.98 4.97
N HIS A 93 0.77 8.81 5.62
CA HIS A 93 -0.45 8.09 5.94
C HIS A 93 -0.57 7.84 7.44
N THR A 94 -1.75 7.50 7.89
CA THR A 94 -1.97 6.89 9.19
C THR A 94 -2.42 5.45 8.97
N TRP A 95 -1.65 4.49 9.50
CA TRP A 95 -2.06 3.10 9.56
C TRP A 95 -2.28 2.70 11.02
N SER A 96 -2.86 1.54 11.25
CA SER A 96 -2.94 0.95 12.60
C SER A 96 -2.39 -0.48 12.59
N TYR A 97 -1.86 -0.90 13.73
CA TYR A 97 -1.48 -2.27 14.05
C TYR A 97 -2.44 -2.81 15.11
N ALA A 98 -3.31 -3.76 14.73
CA ALA A 98 -4.39 -4.24 15.59
C ALA A 98 -5.16 -3.10 16.29
N GLY A 99 -5.47 -2.04 15.55
CA GLY A 99 -6.20 -0.87 16.04
C GLY A 99 -5.36 0.25 16.68
N ILE A 100 -4.06 0.06 16.94
CA ILE A 100 -3.17 1.12 17.44
C ILE A 100 -2.65 1.94 16.26
N PRO A 101 -3.00 3.24 16.13
CA PRO A 101 -2.60 4.06 14.99
C PRO A 101 -1.13 4.47 15.06
N PHE A 102 -0.49 4.59 13.89
CA PHE A 102 0.88 5.10 13.73
C PHE A 102 1.08 5.75 12.36
N GLY A 103 2.06 6.65 12.25
CA GLY A 103 2.41 7.31 11.01
C GLY A 103 3.21 6.41 10.06
N VAL A 104 2.91 6.51 8.77
CA VAL A 104 3.58 5.77 7.68
C VAL A 104 3.99 6.72 6.57
N GLY A 105 5.28 6.67 6.18
CA GLY A 105 5.80 7.35 5.02
C GLY A 105 5.81 6.43 3.80
N GLN A 106 5.34 6.93 2.66
CA GLN A 106 5.36 6.16 1.41
C GLN A 106 6.12 6.94 0.34
N PRO A 107 7.40 6.59 0.08
CA PRO A 107 8.06 7.07 -1.13
C PRO A 107 7.34 6.52 -2.37
N GLU A 108 7.06 7.39 -3.35
CA GLU A 108 6.39 7.03 -4.60
C GLU A 108 6.99 7.80 -5.79
N LEU A 109 6.63 7.42 -7.01
CA LEU A 109 7.05 8.07 -8.24
C LEU A 109 8.58 8.21 -8.34
N VAL A 110 9.29 7.13 -8.00
CA VAL A 110 10.76 7.09 -8.07
C VAL A 110 11.22 7.12 -9.52
N ALA A 111 11.87 8.18 -9.93
CA ALA A 111 12.31 8.38 -11.30
C ALA A 111 13.75 8.91 -11.37
N THR A 112 14.46 8.47 -12.41
CA THR A 112 15.77 9.04 -12.80
C THR A 112 15.86 8.98 -14.32
N LEU A 113 16.16 10.12 -14.96
CA LEU A 113 16.38 10.19 -16.41
C LEU A 113 17.48 9.21 -16.82
N PRO A 114 17.35 8.51 -17.95
CA PRO A 114 18.27 7.44 -18.36
C PRO A 114 19.74 7.81 -18.30
N GLU A 115 20.10 9.02 -18.76
CA GLU A 115 21.47 9.54 -18.83
C GLU A 115 22.08 9.89 -17.46
N TYR A 116 21.25 9.95 -16.41
CA TYR A 116 21.67 10.21 -15.02
C TYR A 116 21.65 8.96 -14.14
N ARG A 117 21.30 7.79 -14.68
CA ARG A 117 21.28 6.52 -13.93
C ARG A 117 22.70 6.10 -13.48
N ASN A 118 22.76 5.21 -12.52
CA ASN A 118 23.99 4.65 -11.95
C ASN A 118 24.93 5.69 -11.28
N ARG A 119 24.38 6.85 -10.87
CA ARG A 119 25.09 7.91 -10.15
C ARG A 119 24.70 8.00 -8.65
N GLY A 120 23.98 7.03 -8.12
CA GLY A 120 23.55 7.02 -6.71
C GLY A 120 22.40 7.96 -6.37
N LEU A 121 21.74 8.61 -7.36
CA LEU A 121 20.74 9.64 -7.12
C LEU A 121 19.54 9.12 -6.33
N VAL A 122 19.03 7.92 -6.65
CA VAL A 122 17.92 7.31 -5.90
C VAL A 122 18.30 7.11 -4.44
N ARG A 123 19.53 6.68 -4.14
CA ARG A 123 19.99 6.55 -2.76
C ARG A 123 19.97 7.89 -2.03
N ALA A 124 20.48 8.95 -2.66
CA ALA A 124 20.47 10.30 -2.11
C ALA A 124 19.06 10.83 -1.83
N LEU A 125 18.09 10.51 -2.72
CA LEU A 125 16.68 10.87 -2.54
C LEU A 125 16.02 10.07 -1.42
N PHE A 126 16.30 8.76 -1.29
CA PHE A 126 15.78 7.93 -0.20
C PHE A 126 16.34 8.33 1.17
N GLU A 127 17.60 8.80 1.25
CA GLU A 127 18.13 9.41 2.48
C GLU A 127 17.29 10.62 2.93
N MET A 128 16.88 11.48 1.99
CA MET A 128 16.02 12.61 2.29
C MET A 128 14.62 12.16 2.70
N ALA A 129 14.01 11.24 1.94
CA ALA A 129 12.68 10.71 2.22
C ALA A 129 12.61 10.05 3.61
N HIS A 130 13.59 9.21 3.95
CA HIS A 130 13.67 8.58 5.26
C HIS A 130 13.89 9.59 6.39
N ALA A 131 14.72 10.62 6.18
CA ALA A 131 14.94 11.67 7.16
C ALA A 131 13.65 12.47 7.42
N ARG A 132 12.91 12.81 6.36
CA ARG A 132 11.64 13.53 6.49
C ARG A 132 10.57 12.68 7.17
N SER A 133 10.46 11.41 6.81
CA SER A 133 9.57 10.46 7.46
C SER A 133 9.86 10.36 8.97
N ALA A 134 11.13 10.22 9.34
CA ALA A 134 11.53 10.22 10.75
C ALA A 134 11.22 11.54 11.47
N ALA A 135 11.43 12.69 10.81
CA ALA A 135 11.11 14.00 11.38
C ALA A 135 9.60 14.24 11.58
N LYS A 136 8.76 13.59 10.74
CA LYS A 136 7.30 13.57 10.89
C LYS A 136 6.83 12.57 11.97
N GLY A 137 7.73 11.79 12.58
CA GLY A 137 7.39 10.76 13.56
C GLY A 137 6.75 9.50 12.94
N GLU A 138 6.92 9.29 11.63
CA GLU A 138 6.42 8.11 10.95
C GLU A 138 7.28 6.89 11.31
N MET A 139 6.65 5.86 11.81
CA MET A 139 7.34 4.69 12.38
C MET A 139 7.67 3.62 11.34
N MET A 140 7.01 3.67 10.19
CA MET A 140 7.15 2.70 9.10
C MET A 140 7.25 3.44 7.77
N GLN A 141 8.01 2.89 6.83
CA GLN A 141 7.99 3.31 5.43
C GLN A 141 7.57 2.13 4.57
N VAL A 142 6.76 2.40 3.54
CA VAL A 142 6.24 1.39 2.62
C VAL A 142 6.42 1.83 1.18
N ILE A 143 6.58 0.88 0.27
CA ILE A 143 6.65 1.14 -1.16
C ILE A 143 6.26 -0.10 -1.95
N THR A 144 5.71 0.10 -3.15
CA THR A 144 5.50 -0.97 -4.13
C THR A 144 6.40 -0.77 -5.35
N GLY A 145 6.39 -1.69 -6.31
CA GLY A 145 7.01 -1.50 -7.61
C GLY A 145 8.19 -2.44 -7.89
N ILE A 146 9.36 -1.92 -8.26
CA ILE A 146 10.45 -2.68 -8.88
C ILE A 146 10.85 -3.89 -8.02
N PRO A 147 10.71 -5.14 -8.55
CA PRO A 147 11.04 -6.34 -7.80
C PRO A 147 12.49 -6.34 -7.30
N TYR A 148 12.70 -6.76 -6.05
CA TYR A 148 14.00 -6.89 -5.39
C TYR A 148 14.80 -5.58 -5.18
N PHE A 149 14.37 -4.47 -5.73
CA PHE A 149 15.15 -3.22 -5.75
C PHE A 149 15.28 -2.55 -4.38
N TYR A 150 14.18 -2.45 -3.61
CA TYR A 150 14.15 -1.63 -2.39
C TYR A 150 14.81 -2.28 -1.16
N ARG A 151 15.18 -3.56 -1.23
CA ARG A 151 15.96 -4.24 -0.17
C ARG A 151 17.28 -3.53 0.14
N GLN A 152 17.93 -2.94 -0.86
CA GLN A 152 19.17 -2.18 -0.66
C GLN A 152 19.01 -0.91 0.19
N PHE A 153 17.77 -0.49 0.47
CA PHE A 153 17.43 0.65 1.31
C PHE A 153 16.78 0.22 2.64
N GLY A 154 16.86 -1.06 2.99
CA GLY A 154 16.35 -1.61 4.24
C GLY A 154 14.87 -2.00 4.22
N TYR A 155 14.28 -2.22 3.06
CA TYR A 155 12.91 -2.71 2.91
C TYR A 155 12.86 -4.23 2.69
N GLU A 156 11.78 -4.86 3.16
CA GLU A 156 11.48 -6.26 2.90
C GLU A 156 10.02 -6.44 2.55
N TYR A 157 9.69 -7.45 1.77
CA TYR A 157 8.31 -7.87 1.55
C TYR A 157 7.71 -8.42 2.84
N ALA A 158 6.73 -7.72 3.40
CA ALA A 158 6.17 -8.09 4.69
C ALA A 158 4.65 -7.86 4.83
N ILE A 159 3.95 -7.49 3.76
CA ILE A 159 2.49 -7.30 3.74
C ILE A 159 1.98 -7.76 2.38
N ASP A 160 0.84 -8.45 2.34
CA ASP A 160 0.19 -8.81 1.08
C ASP A 160 -0.31 -7.55 0.34
N LEU A 161 -0.13 -7.57 -0.97
CA LEU A 161 -0.71 -6.59 -1.89
C LEU A 161 -1.63 -7.31 -2.86
N GLU A 162 -2.92 -6.96 -2.81
CA GLU A 162 -3.94 -7.50 -3.71
C GLU A 162 -4.06 -9.03 -3.63
N GLY A 163 -4.09 -9.72 -4.75
CA GLY A 163 -4.49 -11.11 -4.91
C GLY A 163 -5.83 -11.15 -5.63
N HIS A 164 -5.95 -12.04 -6.62
CA HIS A 164 -7.06 -11.96 -7.55
C HIS A 164 -7.79 -13.29 -7.68
N ARG A 165 -9.10 -13.17 -7.95
CA ARG A 165 -9.88 -14.23 -8.58
C ARG A 165 -10.54 -13.69 -9.85
N THR A 166 -10.51 -14.50 -10.92
CA THR A 166 -11.00 -14.08 -12.24
C THR A 166 -12.18 -14.93 -12.68
N VAL A 167 -13.22 -14.26 -13.12
CA VAL A 167 -14.46 -14.82 -13.69
C VAL A 167 -14.47 -14.53 -15.19
N ALA A 168 -14.86 -15.49 -16.02
CA ALA A 168 -15.11 -15.20 -17.42
C ALA A 168 -16.38 -14.32 -17.55
N ALA A 169 -16.32 -13.25 -18.32
CA ALA A 169 -17.43 -12.31 -18.46
C ALA A 169 -18.68 -12.99 -19.05
N ALA A 170 -18.48 -14.06 -19.85
CA ALA A 170 -19.57 -14.86 -20.41
C ALA A 170 -20.35 -15.65 -19.34
N ASP A 171 -19.71 -15.94 -18.20
CA ASP A 171 -20.35 -16.69 -17.10
C ASP A 171 -21.17 -15.78 -16.16
N ALA A 172 -21.24 -14.48 -16.43
CA ALA A 172 -22.17 -13.59 -15.72
C ALA A 172 -23.62 -14.07 -15.98
N PRO A 173 -24.39 -14.40 -14.91
CA PRO A 173 -25.71 -15.01 -15.08
C PRO A 173 -26.65 -14.11 -15.88
N ALA A 174 -27.35 -14.69 -16.86
CA ALA A 174 -28.37 -13.98 -17.59
C ALA A 174 -29.53 -13.57 -16.65
N ARG A 175 -30.19 -12.46 -16.96
CA ARG A 175 -31.42 -12.02 -16.30
C ARG A 175 -32.61 -12.38 -17.18
N LYS A 176 -33.73 -12.74 -16.58
CA LYS A 176 -35.00 -12.86 -17.31
C LYS A 176 -35.49 -11.47 -17.69
N GLU A 177 -36.05 -11.34 -18.88
CA GLU A 177 -36.44 -10.04 -19.46
C GLU A 177 -37.39 -9.23 -18.57
N ASP A 178 -38.30 -9.91 -17.87
CA ASP A 178 -39.36 -9.27 -17.07
C ASP A 178 -38.99 -9.11 -15.57
N GLU A 179 -37.81 -9.54 -15.12
CA GLU A 179 -37.40 -9.39 -13.73
C GLU A 179 -36.65 -8.08 -13.52
N PRO A 180 -37.04 -7.22 -12.54
CA PRO A 180 -36.28 -6.03 -12.21
C PRO A 180 -34.90 -6.42 -11.68
N GLU A 181 -33.87 -5.59 -11.94
CA GLU A 181 -32.52 -5.82 -11.38
C GLU A 181 -32.55 -5.57 -9.86
N PRO A 182 -32.26 -6.58 -9.02
CA PRO A 182 -32.32 -6.41 -7.57
C PRO A 182 -31.33 -5.39 -7.00
N TYR A 183 -30.16 -5.27 -7.65
CA TYR A 183 -29.12 -4.33 -7.25
C TYR A 183 -28.55 -3.61 -8.47
N SER A 184 -28.32 -2.31 -8.32
CA SER A 184 -27.76 -1.45 -9.37
C SER A 184 -26.61 -0.61 -8.85
N LEU A 185 -25.85 0.00 -9.76
CA LEU A 185 -24.72 0.86 -9.42
C LEU A 185 -25.05 2.32 -9.75
N ARG A 186 -24.79 3.22 -8.82
CA ARG A 186 -24.78 4.66 -9.04
C ARG A 186 -23.44 5.27 -8.63
N LEU A 187 -23.07 6.41 -9.18
CA LEU A 187 -21.90 7.14 -8.71
C LEU A 187 -22.04 7.51 -7.21
N ALA A 188 -20.95 7.39 -6.48
CA ALA A 188 -20.89 7.90 -5.11
C ALA A 188 -20.86 9.43 -5.12
N THR A 189 -21.47 10.01 -4.12
CA THR A 189 -21.47 11.45 -3.83
C THR A 189 -20.86 11.73 -2.46
N VAL A 190 -20.56 12.98 -2.17
CA VAL A 190 -20.05 13.37 -0.84
C VAL A 190 -21.01 12.97 0.30
N ALA A 191 -22.32 12.87 0.03
CA ALA A 191 -23.31 12.40 1.00
C ALA A 191 -23.13 10.90 1.35
N ASP A 192 -22.45 10.12 0.53
CA ASP A 192 -22.22 8.69 0.76
C ASP A 192 -20.97 8.40 1.64
N ILE A 193 -20.20 9.42 2.01
CA ILE A 193 -18.97 9.24 2.81
C ILE A 193 -19.22 8.42 4.09
N PRO A 194 -20.28 8.66 4.90
CA PRO A 194 -20.53 7.84 6.07
C PRO A 194 -20.74 6.35 5.75
N HIS A 195 -21.39 6.04 4.62
CA HIS A 195 -21.55 4.67 4.13
C HIS A 195 -20.23 4.05 3.71
N LEU A 196 -19.39 4.80 2.97
CA LEU A 196 -18.07 4.33 2.53
C LEU A 196 -17.17 4.01 3.71
N GLN A 197 -17.11 4.88 4.72
CA GLN A 197 -16.35 4.65 5.93
C GLN A 197 -16.85 3.42 6.71
N ALA A 198 -18.17 3.32 6.91
CA ALA A 198 -18.75 2.20 7.64
C ALA A 198 -18.47 0.86 6.92
N LEU A 199 -18.63 0.81 5.59
CA LEU A 199 -18.37 -0.36 4.77
C LEU A 199 -16.87 -0.72 4.74
N TYR A 200 -16.00 0.26 4.58
CA TYR A 200 -14.56 0.05 4.57
C TYR A 200 -14.08 -0.53 5.90
N ASN A 201 -14.49 0.05 7.01
CA ASN A 201 -14.04 -0.35 8.34
C ASN A 201 -14.59 -1.70 8.85
N GLN A 202 -15.51 -2.36 8.12
CA GLN A 202 -15.98 -3.71 8.50
C GLN A 202 -14.88 -4.78 8.52
N GLU A 203 -13.81 -4.59 7.77
CA GLU A 203 -12.70 -5.53 7.70
C GLU A 203 -11.53 -5.14 8.63
N ARG A 204 -11.61 -3.99 9.31
CA ARG A 204 -10.54 -3.44 10.14
C ARG A 204 -10.09 -4.42 11.24
N ASP A 205 -11.03 -4.98 11.98
CA ASP A 205 -10.74 -5.87 13.11
C ASP A 205 -10.23 -7.26 12.68
N LYS A 206 -10.37 -7.59 11.39
CA LYS A 206 -9.86 -8.84 10.81
C LYS A 206 -8.43 -8.71 10.29
N SER A 207 -7.93 -7.48 10.16
CA SER A 207 -6.62 -7.16 9.61
C SER A 207 -5.65 -6.77 10.71
N LEU A 208 -4.42 -7.27 10.65
CA LEU A 208 -3.37 -6.85 11.59
C LEU A 208 -2.97 -5.40 11.33
N LEU A 209 -2.75 -5.07 10.06
CA LEU A 209 -2.47 -3.71 9.61
C LEU A 209 -3.67 -3.18 8.86
N TRP A 210 -4.02 -1.92 9.12
CA TRP A 210 -5.13 -1.25 8.46
C TRP A 210 -4.77 0.18 8.08
N HIS A 211 -5.19 0.62 6.90
CA HIS A 211 -5.04 2.01 6.49
C HIS A 211 -6.22 2.82 7.04
N GLU A 212 -5.95 3.77 7.90
CA GLU A 212 -6.96 4.64 8.49
C GLU A 212 -7.32 5.74 7.49
N LEU A 213 -8.47 5.61 6.86
CA LEU A 213 -8.99 6.55 5.87
C LEU A 213 -10.02 7.48 6.50
N ASP A 214 -9.78 8.78 6.42
CA ASP A 214 -10.67 9.81 6.93
C ASP A 214 -11.64 10.36 5.87
N ASP A 215 -12.52 11.28 6.29
CA ASP A 215 -13.43 11.99 5.39
C ASP A 215 -12.71 12.71 4.25
N GLY A 216 -11.55 13.27 4.54
CA GLY A 216 -10.74 14.02 3.56
C GLY A 216 -10.34 13.13 2.39
N TYR A 217 -9.94 11.89 2.68
CA TYR A 217 -9.62 10.90 1.66
C TYR A 217 -10.80 10.65 0.72
N TRP A 218 -11.94 10.25 1.29
CA TRP A 218 -13.13 9.90 0.49
C TRP A 218 -13.63 11.09 -0.31
N ARG A 219 -13.65 12.27 0.31
CA ARG A 219 -14.03 13.53 -0.34
C ARG A 219 -13.12 13.84 -1.52
N ALA A 220 -11.81 13.84 -1.30
CA ALA A 220 -10.85 14.14 -2.35
C ALA A 220 -11.00 13.18 -3.54
N HIS A 221 -11.22 11.88 -3.27
CA HIS A 221 -11.40 10.89 -4.31
C HIS A 221 -12.72 11.08 -5.09
N ILE A 222 -13.83 11.38 -4.40
CA ILE A 222 -15.12 11.62 -5.06
C ILE A 222 -15.04 12.90 -5.90
N THR A 223 -14.55 14.01 -5.33
CA THR A 223 -14.54 15.30 -6.02
C THR A 223 -13.46 15.43 -7.10
N SER A 224 -12.42 14.60 -7.09
CA SER A 224 -11.39 14.62 -8.14
C SER A 224 -11.98 14.33 -9.54
N TRP A 225 -13.09 13.59 -9.60
CA TRP A 225 -13.78 13.29 -10.85
C TRP A 225 -14.62 14.45 -11.38
N ASP A 226 -14.90 15.46 -10.55
CA ASP A 226 -15.57 16.70 -10.93
C ASP A 226 -14.58 17.76 -11.48
N ASP A 227 -13.26 17.51 -11.41
CA ASP A 227 -12.23 18.44 -11.90
C ASP A 227 -12.38 18.60 -13.41
N PRO A 228 -12.60 19.83 -13.91
CA PRO A 228 -12.70 20.13 -15.36
C PRO A 228 -11.48 19.65 -16.14
N ALA A 229 -10.30 19.55 -15.50
CA ALA A 229 -9.09 19.03 -16.11
C ALA A 229 -9.14 17.51 -16.36
N ILE A 230 -10.02 16.79 -15.68
CA ILE A 230 -10.27 15.34 -15.89
C ILE A 230 -11.46 15.14 -16.82
N GLN A 231 -12.50 15.97 -16.66
CA GLN A 231 -13.67 15.93 -17.52
C GLN A 231 -13.30 16.23 -18.98
N GLY A 232 -13.72 15.36 -19.89
CA GLY A 232 -13.42 15.51 -21.31
C GLY A 232 -12.06 14.99 -21.78
N LYS A 233 -11.22 14.48 -20.87
CA LYS A 233 -10.00 13.74 -21.26
C LYS A 233 -10.36 12.39 -21.85
N ASP A 234 -9.55 11.99 -22.83
CA ASP A 234 -9.55 10.61 -23.27
C ASP A 234 -9.23 9.70 -22.07
N VAL A 235 -9.98 8.60 -21.97
CA VAL A 235 -9.84 7.67 -20.85
C VAL A 235 -8.42 7.11 -20.71
N THR A 236 -7.62 7.09 -21.80
CA THR A 236 -6.20 6.70 -21.76
C THR A 236 -5.33 7.69 -20.99
N GLN A 237 -5.79 8.93 -20.80
CA GLN A 237 -5.08 10.01 -20.12
C GLN A 237 -5.43 10.14 -18.63
N ILE A 238 -6.47 9.43 -18.15
CA ILE A 238 -6.87 9.43 -16.74
C ILE A 238 -6.30 8.22 -15.98
N GLY A 239 -6.41 8.23 -14.64
CA GLY A 239 -5.97 7.14 -13.77
C GLY A 239 -6.66 5.80 -14.06
N MET A 240 -6.10 4.72 -13.53
CA MET A 240 -6.67 3.37 -13.69
C MET A 240 -7.87 3.12 -12.79
N ILE A 241 -7.90 3.74 -11.62
CA ILE A 241 -8.98 3.60 -10.66
C ILE A 241 -10.08 4.57 -11.05
N GLY A 242 -11.28 4.06 -11.28
CA GLY A 242 -12.44 4.85 -11.70
C GLY A 242 -13.15 5.54 -10.53
N PRO A 243 -14.24 6.26 -10.83
CA PRO A 243 -15.07 6.84 -9.78
C PRO A 243 -15.71 5.74 -8.92
N LEU A 244 -15.79 6.00 -7.63
CA LEU A 244 -16.49 5.13 -6.68
C LEU A 244 -17.97 4.98 -7.05
N ARG A 245 -18.50 3.78 -6.90
CA ARG A 245 -19.92 3.50 -7.12
C ARG A 245 -20.55 2.88 -5.89
N MET A 246 -21.71 3.39 -5.51
CA MET A 246 -22.55 2.77 -4.51
C MET A 246 -23.38 1.66 -5.15
N ILE A 247 -23.53 0.56 -4.43
CA ILE A 247 -24.45 -0.53 -4.74
C ILE A 247 -25.75 -0.20 -4.02
N VAL A 248 -26.83 -0.10 -4.77
CA VAL A 248 -28.16 0.20 -4.21
C VAL A 248 -29.16 -0.89 -4.60
N ASP A 249 -30.14 -1.14 -3.73
CA ASP A 249 -31.26 -2.03 -4.03
C ASP A 249 -32.32 -1.36 -4.91
N LYS A 250 -33.41 -2.08 -5.19
CA LYS A 250 -34.54 -1.61 -5.98
C LYS A 250 -35.25 -0.38 -5.40
N ASP A 251 -35.14 -0.16 -4.10
CA ASP A 251 -35.76 0.97 -3.38
C ASP A 251 -34.78 2.16 -3.22
N GLY A 252 -33.55 2.03 -3.74
CA GLY A 252 -32.49 3.04 -3.69
C GLY A 252 -31.69 3.04 -2.40
N ALA A 253 -31.91 2.08 -1.49
CA ALA A 253 -31.15 1.99 -0.25
C ALA A 253 -29.72 1.50 -0.54
N VAL A 254 -28.73 2.10 0.17
CA VAL A 254 -27.31 1.74 0.02
C VAL A 254 -27.06 0.36 0.63
N CYS A 255 -26.58 -0.55 -0.20
CA CYS A 255 -26.24 -1.93 0.14
C CYS A 255 -24.74 -2.20 0.23
N GLY A 256 -23.93 -1.38 -0.44
CA GLY A 256 -22.49 -1.56 -0.50
C GLY A 256 -21.82 -0.55 -1.42
N TYR A 257 -20.53 -0.79 -1.71
CA TYR A 257 -19.80 -0.04 -2.73
C TYR A 257 -18.93 -0.98 -3.58
N ILE A 258 -18.59 -0.51 -4.78
CA ILE A 258 -17.69 -1.18 -5.70
C ILE A 258 -16.76 -0.14 -6.36
N TRP A 259 -15.52 -0.54 -6.60
CA TRP A 259 -14.52 0.29 -7.25
C TRP A 259 -13.99 -0.39 -8.51
N LEU A 260 -14.29 0.18 -9.67
CA LEU A 260 -14.00 -0.41 -10.96
C LEU A 260 -12.89 0.36 -11.69
N ALA A 261 -12.13 -0.35 -12.51
CA ALA A 261 -11.12 0.25 -13.36
C ALA A 261 -11.74 1.09 -14.48
N THR A 262 -11.04 2.17 -14.87
CA THR A 262 -11.35 2.98 -16.06
C THR A 262 -10.82 2.36 -17.35
N LYS A 263 -9.83 1.46 -17.23
CA LYS A 263 -9.15 0.79 -18.34
C LYS A 263 -8.98 -0.68 -18.04
N ARG A 264 -8.95 -1.50 -19.07
CA ARG A 264 -8.72 -2.93 -18.95
C ARG A 264 -7.23 -3.26 -19.08
N TRP A 265 -6.76 -4.13 -18.22
CA TRP A 265 -5.44 -4.74 -18.34
C TRP A 265 -5.56 -6.03 -19.17
N GLY A 266 -5.14 -5.98 -20.43
CA GLY A 266 -5.40 -7.08 -21.37
C GLY A 266 -6.90 -7.26 -21.64
N SER A 267 -7.43 -8.45 -21.34
CA SER A 267 -8.85 -8.79 -21.49
C SER A 267 -9.70 -8.55 -20.25
N ALA A 268 -9.08 -8.20 -19.09
CA ALA A 268 -9.78 -8.17 -17.81
C ALA A 268 -10.20 -6.77 -17.37
N LEU A 269 -11.46 -6.61 -16.96
CA LEU A 269 -11.90 -5.49 -16.12
C LEU A 269 -11.48 -5.78 -14.68
N ARG A 270 -10.81 -4.82 -14.03
CA ARG A 270 -10.43 -4.96 -12.64
C ARG A 270 -11.46 -4.36 -11.70
N VAL A 271 -11.77 -5.12 -10.64
CA VAL A 271 -12.50 -4.67 -9.46
C VAL A 271 -11.48 -4.48 -8.35
N PHE A 272 -11.22 -3.24 -7.94
CA PHE A 272 -10.22 -2.91 -6.92
C PHE A 272 -10.76 -3.04 -5.50
N ALA A 273 -12.05 -2.79 -5.32
CA ALA A 273 -12.72 -2.96 -4.04
C ALA A 273 -14.19 -3.33 -4.25
N LEU A 274 -14.73 -4.08 -3.33
CA LEU A 274 -16.14 -4.47 -3.28
C LEU A 274 -16.48 -4.77 -1.82
N GLN A 275 -17.51 -4.13 -1.29
CA GLN A 275 -17.99 -4.44 0.05
C GLN A 275 -19.51 -4.28 0.11
N LEU A 276 -20.14 -5.18 0.86
CA LEU A 276 -21.58 -5.14 1.14
C LEU A 276 -21.80 -5.01 2.65
N TYR A 277 -22.92 -4.40 3.04
CA TYR A 277 -23.35 -4.41 4.43
C TYR A 277 -23.63 -5.84 4.93
N PRO A 278 -23.45 -6.17 6.22
CA PRO A 278 -23.62 -7.53 6.76
C PRO A 278 -25.05 -8.11 6.57
N HIS A 279 -26.05 -7.24 6.46
CA HIS A 279 -27.45 -7.65 6.23
C HIS A 279 -27.75 -7.95 4.76
N VAL A 280 -26.84 -7.64 3.83
CA VAL A 280 -27.03 -7.90 2.39
C VAL A 280 -26.55 -9.31 2.05
N ASN A 281 -27.42 -10.06 1.39
CA ASN A 281 -27.09 -11.42 0.97
C ASN A 281 -26.18 -11.42 -0.26
N TRP A 282 -24.95 -11.85 -0.09
CA TRP A 282 -23.93 -11.93 -1.15
C TRP A 282 -24.36 -12.80 -2.34
N GLN A 283 -25.07 -13.91 -2.09
CA GLN A 283 -25.53 -14.81 -3.16
C GLN A 283 -26.60 -14.15 -4.04
N GLN A 284 -27.43 -13.28 -3.45
CA GLN A 284 -28.45 -12.54 -4.18
C GLN A 284 -27.87 -11.33 -4.92
N ALA A 285 -26.87 -10.67 -4.35
CA ALA A 285 -26.25 -9.49 -4.94
C ALA A 285 -25.25 -9.82 -6.07
N MET A 286 -24.50 -10.91 -5.94
CA MET A 286 -23.39 -11.22 -6.88
C MET A 286 -23.86 -11.36 -8.34
N PRO A 287 -24.98 -11.98 -8.70
CA PRO A 287 -25.46 -12.01 -10.09
C PRO A 287 -25.64 -10.62 -10.70
N SER A 288 -26.23 -9.67 -9.96
CA SER A 288 -26.41 -8.27 -10.40
C SER A 288 -25.05 -7.58 -10.57
N LEU A 289 -24.13 -7.79 -9.63
CA LEU A 289 -22.80 -7.21 -9.68
C LEU A 289 -21.98 -7.74 -10.86
N LEU A 290 -22.05 -9.03 -11.16
CA LEU A 290 -21.40 -9.63 -12.34
C LEU A 290 -21.93 -9.05 -13.64
N ARG A 291 -23.26 -8.88 -13.78
CA ARG A 291 -23.86 -8.23 -14.95
C ARG A 291 -23.43 -6.77 -15.08
N ALA A 292 -23.43 -6.03 -13.97
CA ALA A 292 -22.97 -4.63 -13.96
C ALA A 292 -21.49 -4.50 -14.32
N CYS A 293 -20.63 -5.38 -13.78
CA CYS A 293 -19.20 -5.45 -14.16
C CYS A 293 -19.02 -5.80 -15.63
N ARG A 294 -19.80 -6.75 -16.16
CA ARG A 294 -19.77 -7.11 -17.58
C ARG A 294 -20.14 -5.92 -18.46
N ALA A 295 -21.29 -5.29 -18.20
CA ALA A 295 -21.73 -4.12 -18.97
C ALA A 295 -20.71 -2.97 -18.91
N HIS A 296 -20.08 -2.73 -17.75
CA HIS A 296 -19.01 -1.75 -17.60
C HIS A 296 -17.76 -2.17 -18.40
N GLY A 297 -17.34 -3.43 -18.31
CA GLY A 297 -16.17 -3.96 -19.01
C GLY A 297 -16.27 -3.93 -20.53
N GLU A 298 -17.48 -4.13 -21.08
CA GLU A 298 -17.78 -4.03 -22.52
C GLU A 298 -17.54 -2.59 -23.05
N GLN A 299 -17.74 -1.58 -22.19
CA GLN A 299 -17.54 -0.16 -22.52
C GLN A 299 -16.12 0.35 -22.15
N THR A 300 -15.39 -0.39 -21.31
CA THR A 300 -14.09 0.02 -20.81
C THR A 300 -13.00 -0.24 -21.85
N PRO A 301 -12.21 0.76 -22.29
CA PRO A 301 -11.14 0.57 -23.26
C PRO A 301 -9.97 -0.22 -22.67
N GLY A 302 -9.17 -0.82 -23.53
CA GLY A 302 -7.88 -1.38 -23.13
C GLY A 302 -6.86 -0.30 -22.81
N ILE A 303 -5.92 -0.59 -21.91
CA ILE A 303 -4.81 0.32 -21.56
C ILE A 303 -3.88 0.61 -22.75
N ARG A 304 -3.88 -0.28 -23.75
CA ARG A 304 -3.13 -0.15 -25.00
C ARG A 304 -4.05 -0.42 -26.19
N ALA A 305 -3.74 0.16 -27.35
CA ALA A 305 -4.52 -0.05 -28.57
C ALA A 305 -4.61 -1.53 -28.99
N GLU A 306 -3.54 -2.30 -28.74
CA GLU A 306 -3.46 -3.75 -29.03
C GLU A 306 -4.04 -4.63 -27.89
N SER A 307 -4.67 -4.05 -26.89
CA SER A 307 -5.28 -4.82 -25.80
C SER A 307 -6.32 -5.81 -26.34
N LYS A 308 -6.34 -7.01 -25.75
CA LYS A 308 -7.30 -8.04 -26.11
C LYS A 308 -8.74 -7.56 -25.90
N PRO A 309 -9.72 -8.07 -26.65
CA PRO A 309 -11.13 -7.84 -26.36
C PRO A 309 -11.49 -8.21 -24.92
N PHE A 310 -12.46 -7.51 -24.36
CA PHE A 310 -12.97 -7.81 -23.03
C PHE A 310 -13.55 -9.22 -22.95
N SER A 311 -13.11 -9.99 -21.97
CA SER A 311 -13.62 -11.35 -21.75
C SER A 311 -13.56 -11.79 -20.28
N GLU A 312 -13.02 -10.98 -19.37
CA GLU A 312 -12.77 -11.38 -18.00
C GLU A 312 -13.07 -10.25 -17.00
N ILE A 313 -13.51 -10.63 -15.79
CA ILE A 313 -13.67 -9.76 -14.64
C ILE A 313 -12.71 -10.26 -13.57
N SER A 314 -11.73 -9.44 -13.18
CA SER A 314 -10.71 -9.76 -12.20
C SER A 314 -10.98 -9.03 -10.88
N PHE A 315 -11.29 -9.78 -9.84
CA PHE A 315 -11.53 -9.28 -8.49
C PHE A 315 -10.22 -9.25 -7.70
N GLY A 316 -9.66 -8.06 -7.48
CA GLY A 316 -8.42 -7.83 -6.73
C GLY A 316 -8.69 -7.53 -5.26
N LEU A 317 -9.27 -8.48 -4.52
CA LEU A 317 -9.83 -8.26 -3.18
C LEU A 317 -9.02 -8.95 -2.05
N GLY A 318 -7.76 -9.31 -2.31
CA GLY A 318 -6.90 -9.98 -1.33
C GLY A 318 -6.99 -11.52 -1.37
N ARG A 319 -6.50 -12.18 -0.33
CA ARG A 319 -6.48 -13.67 -0.25
C ARG A 319 -7.84 -14.27 0.02
N SER A 320 -8.59 -13.66 0.91
CA SER A 320 -9.88 -14.18 1.38
C SER A 320 -10.89 -13.03 1.46
N HIS A 321 -11.85 -13.06 0.56
CA HIS A 321 -12.91 -12.08 0.53
C HIS A 321 -14.26 -12.82 0.40
N PRO A 322 -15.36 -12.36 1.04
CA PRO A 322 -16.66 -13.03 0.97
C PRO A 322 -17.14 -13.28 -0.47
N ALA A 323 -16.84 -12.38 -1.41
CA ALA A 323 -17.13 -12.57 -2.83
C ALA A 323 -16.53 -13.87 -3.38
N TYR A 324 -15.35 -14.28 -2.95
CA TYR A 324 -14.69 -15.51 -3.44
C TYR A 324 -15.42 -16.79 -3.00
N THR A 325 -15.98 -16.77 -1.80
CA THR A 325 -16.83 -17.88 -1.32
C THR A 325 -18.08 -18.03 -2.18
N VAL A 326 -18.71 -16.92 -2.55
CA VAL A 326 -19.92 -16.92 -3.39
C VAL A 326 -19.64 -17.27 -4.84
N LEU A 327 -18.53 -16.73 -5.40
CA LEU A 327 -18.10 -17.08 -6.76
C LEU A 327 -17.72 -18.56 -6.88
N GLY A 328 -17.07 -19.09 -5.85
CA GLY A 328 -16.60 -20.48 -5.81
C GLY A 328 -15.57 -20.80 -6.91
N GLU A 329 -15.04 -22.00 -6.90
CA GLU A 329 -14.06 -22.45 -7.88
C GLU A 329 -14.64 -22.67 -9.28
N LYS A 330 -15.95 -22.92 -9.36
CA LYS A 330 -16.64 -23.15 -10.64
C LYS A 330 -16.71 -21.89 -11.49
N LEU A 331 -17.05 -20.75 -10.88
CA LEU A 331 -17.14 -19.46 -11.60
C LEU A 331 -15.78 -18.74 -11.65
N ALA A 332 -14.97 -18.87 -10.62
CA ALA A 332 -13.68 -18.24 -10.53
C ALA A 332 -12.54 -19.26 -10.31
N PRO A 333 -12.25 -20.11 -11.31
CA PRO A 333 -11.28 -21.20 -11.17
C PRO A 333 -9.83 -20.70 -11.08
N ARG A 334 -9.54 -19.50 -11.59
CA ARG A 334 -8.19 -18.94 -11.57
C ARG A 334 -8.03 -18.00 -10.39
N GLY A 335 -7.10 -18.33 -9.49
CA GLY A 335 -6.62 -17.48 -8.43
C GLY A 335 -5.18 -17.08 -8.68
N GLU A 336 -4.87 -15.81 -8.51
CA GLU A 336 -3.51 -15.28 -8.49
C GLU A 336 -3.16 -14.89 -7.05
N PRO A 337 -2.03 -15.39 -6.51
CA PRO A 337 -1.62 -15.04 -5.15
C PRO A 337 -1.32 -13.54 -5.07
N PRO A 338 -1.44 -12.93 -3.88
CA PRO A 338 -1.00 -11.57 -3.65
C PRO A 338 0.46 -11.38 -4.04
N TYR A 339 0.77 -10.20 -4.55
CA TYR A 339 2.10 -9.62 -4.54
C TYR A 339 2.41 -9.13 -3.10
N ALA A 340 3.37 -8.23 -2.90
CA ALA A 340 3.69 -7.76 -1.58
C ALA A 340 4.11 -6.29 -1.56
N TRP A 341 3.81 -5.61 -0.46
CA TRP A 341 4.42 -4.35 -0.09
C TRP A 341 5.81 -4.58 0.48
N TYR A 342 6.74 -3.74 0.07
CA TYR A 342 7.98 -3.53 0.79
C TYR A 342 7.72 -2.67 2.01
N VAL A 343 8.29 -3.07 3.14
CA VAL A 343 8.17 -2.38 4.42
C VAL A 343 9.55 -2.16 5.02
N ARG A 344 9.74 -1.00 5.61
CA ARG A 344 10.90 -0.64 6.40
C ARG A 344 10.45 -0.10 7.75
N VAL A 345 10.98 -0.64 8.84
CA VAL A 345 10.83 -0.13 10.20
C VAL A 345 12.23 0.23 10.68
N ALA A 346 12.50 1.53 10.79
CA ALA A 346 13.86 2.01 11.12
C ALA A 346 14.24 1.82 12.59
N ASP A 347 13.26 2.01 13.48
CA ASP A 347 13.37 1.82 14.93
C ASP A 347 12.44 0.70 15.36
N VAL A 348 12.91 -0.56 15.23
CA VAL A 348 12.14 -1.74 15.63
C VAL A 348 11.80 -1.71 17.12
N PRO A 349 12.75 -1.41 18.06
CA PRO A 349 12.41 -1.29 19.48
C PRO A 349 11.33 -0.23 19.75
N GLY A 350 11.41 0.94 19.11
CA GLY A 350 10.41 2.00 19.23
C GLY A 350 9.04 1.56 18.72
N PHE A 351 8.99 0.86 17.59
CA PHE A 351 7.75 0.32 17.05
C PHE A 351 7.14 -0.74 17.99
N VAL A 352 7.97 -1.64 18.54
CA VAL A 352 7.52 -2.65 19.51
C VAL A 352 6.97 -2.01 20.79
N ARG A 353 7.62 -0.96 21.32
CA ARG A 353 7.06 -0.18 22.44
C ARG A 353 5.71 0.45 22.11
N HIS A 354 5.57 0.97 20.90
CA HIS A 354 4.32 1.60 20.46
C HIS A 354 3.16 0.62 20.41
N ILE A 355 3.40 -0.62 19.96
CA ILE A 355 2.38 -1.68 19.89
C ILE A 355 2.30 -2.53 21.17
N ALA A 356 3.00 -2.16 22.25
CA ALA A 356 3.04 -2.92 23.50
C ALA A 356 1.68 -3.38 24.01
N PRO A 357 0.59 -2.55 24.01
CA PRO A 357 -0.72 -3.01 24.44
C PRO A 357 -1.22 -4.25 23.71
N VAL A 358 -0.97 -4.36 22.39
CA VAL A 358 -1.36 -5.56 21.62
C VAL A 358 -0.56 -6.80 22.06
N LEU A 359 0.73 -6.65 22.33
CA LEU A 359 1.59 -7.74 22.78
C LEU A 359 1.19 -8.21 24.18
N GLU A 360 0.85 -7.29 25.06
CA GLU A 360 0.38 -7.56 26.41
C GLU A 360 -0.98 -8.29 26.41
N ASP A 361 -1.92 -7.86 25.56
CA ASP A 361 -3.22 -8.50 25.40
C ASP A 361 -3.06 -9.94 24.86
N ARG A 362 -2.14 -10.15 23.92
CA ARG A 362 -1.81 -11.50 23.41
C ARG A 362 -1.22 -12.39 24.49
N LEU A 363 -0.30 -11.88 25.30
CA LEU A 363 0.23 -12.62 26.46
C LEU A 363 -0.87 -12.95 27.46
N ALA A 364 -1.71 -11.98 27.82
CA ALA A 364 -2.80 -12.18 28.79
C ALA A 364 -3.81 -13.24 28.32
N ALA A 365 -4.05 -13.33 27.01
CA ALA A 365 -4.95 -14.33 26.42
C ALA A 365 -4.29 -15.70 26.12
N SER A 366 -3.02 -15.90 26.50
CA SER A 366 -2.23 -17.07 26.16
C SER A 366 -1.89 -17.94 27.38
N ILE A 367 -1.20 -19.07 27.11
CA ILE A 367 -0.64 -19.93 28.15
C ILE A 367 0.56 -19.29 28.89
N ALA A 368 1.10 -18.18 28.37
CA ALA A 368 2.18 -17.39 29.00
C ALA A 368 1.62 -16.17 29.76
N THR A 369 0.37 -16.20 30.18
CA THR A 369 -0.23 -15.11 30.97
C THR A 369 0.59 -14.82 32.23
N GLY A 370 0.83 -13.54 32.49
CA GLY A 370 1.66 -13.12 33.64
C GLY A 370 3.15 -13.38 33.47
N HIS A 371 3.63 -13.68 32.26
CA HIS A 371 5.07 -13.93 32.00
C HIS A 371 5.95 -12.81 32.56
N THR A 372 7.01 -13.20 33.25
CA THR A 372 8.09 -12.31 33.73
C THR A 372 9.41 -12.89 33.25
N GLY A 373 10.17 -12.14 32.47
CA GLY A 373 11.43 -12.60 31.91
C GLY A 373 11.92 -11.72 30.77
N GLU A 374 12.97 -12.17 30.13
CA GLU A 374 13.63 -11.48 29.02
C GLU A 374 13.58 -12.36 27.76
N LEU A 375 13.33 -11.74 26.60
CA LEU A 375 13.49 -12.35 25.29
C LEU A 375 14.50 -11.51 24.49
N ALA A 376 15.69 -12.05 24.29
CA ALA A 376 16.72 -11.49 23.42
C ALA A 376 16.64 -12.14 22.03
N ILE A 377 16.62 -11.32 20.98
CA ILE A 377 16.57 -11.74 19.57
C ILE A 377 17.79 -11.17 18.88
N ASP A 378 18.67 -12.03 18.41
CA ASP A 378 19.81 -11.59 17.56
C ASP A 378 19.31 -11.30 16.14
N LEU A 379 19.60 -10.08 15.66
CA LEU A 379 19.36 -9.66 14.28
C LEU A 379 20.67 -9.57 13.48
N TYR A 380 21.72 -10.26 13.90
CA TYR A 380 23.06 -10.37 13.29
C TYR A 380 23.85 -9.06 13.14
N ARG A 381 23.19 -7.92 12.98
CA ARG A 381 23.80 -6.57 12.91
C ARG A 381 23.35 -5.67 14.06
N GLY A 382 22.82 -6.26 15.07
CA GLY A 382 22.19 -5.69 16.24
C GLY A 382 21.17 -6.68 16.75
N GLY A 383 20.27 -6.28 17.62
CA GLY A 383 19.24 -7.16 18.15
C GLY A 383 18.14 -6.38 18.84
N LEU A 384 17.19 -7.13 19.35
CA LEU A 384 16.04 -6.63 20.09
C LEU A 384 15.98 -7.38 21.42
N ARG A 385 15.90 -6.64 22.53
CA ARG A 385 15.65 -7.18 23.86
C ARG A 385 14.28 -6.71 24.34
N LEU A 386 13.44 -7.66 24.71
CA LEU A 386 12.12 -7.43 25.30
C LEU A 386 12.15 -7.90 26.76
N GLN A 387 11.75 -7.04 27.69
CA GLN A 387 11.63 -7.37 29.10
C GLN A 387 10.16 -7.30 29.51
N PHE A 388 9.68 -8.35 30.14
CA PHE A 388 8.31 -8.47 30.63
C PHE A 388 8.28 -8.59 32.16
N GLU A 389 7.33 -7.90 32.77
CA GLU A 389 7.01 -8.01 34.19
C GLU A 389 5.52 -8.27 34.36
N GLN A 390 5.15 -9.43 34.86
CA GLN A 390 3.75 -9.84 35.06
C GLN A 390 2.88 -9.65 33.80
N GLY A 391 3.41 -10.02 32.64
CA GLY A 391 2.72 -9.93 31.36
C GLY A 391 2.71 -8.54 30.72
N LYS A 392 3.38 -7.55 31.32
CA LYS A 392 3.54 -6.19 30.80
C LYS A 392 4.91 -5.98 30.19
N LEU A 393 4.99 -5.28 29.05
CA LEU A 393 6.24 -4.94 28.41
C LEU A 393 6.93 -3.81 29.18
N ALA A 394 7.88 -4.15 30.04
CA ALA A 394 8.66 -3.20 30.84
C ALA A 394 9.69 -2.45 29.99
N ALA A 395 10.34 -3.14 29.04
CA ALA A 395 11.28 -2.52 28.10
C ALA A 395 11.30 -3.23 26.74
N ALA A 396 11.55 -2.46 25.70
CA ALA A 396 11.99 -2.94 24.38
C ALA A 396 13.15 -2.07 23.93
N GLU A 397 14.32 -2.65 23.80
CA GLU A 397 15.57 -1.92 23.61
C GLU A 397 16.43 -2.54 22.51
N PRO A 398 17.29 -1.73 21.86
CA PRO A 398 18.34 -2.30 21.04
C PRO A 398 19.23 -3.23 21.87
N TRP A 399 19.59 -4.35 21.31
CA TRP A 399 20.45 -5.33 21.94
C TRP A 399 21.61 -5.71 21.01
N ARG A 400 22.72 -6.11 21.60
CA ARG A 400 23.85 -6.67 20.88
C ARG A 400 24.36 -7.87 21.66
N GLN A 401 24.61 -8.97 20.97
CA GLN A 401 25.24 -10.13 21.59
C GLN A 401 26.57 -9.74 22.23
N PRO A 402 26.82 -10.10 23.50
CA PRO A 402 28.12 -9.96 24.12
C PRO A 402 29.16 -10.76 23.36
N ASP A 403 30.44 -10.28 23.38
CA ASP A 403 31.58 -10.97 22.75
C ASP A 403 31.83 -12.33 23.38
N TYR A 404 31.43 -12.52 24.65
CA TYR A 404 31.54 -13.74 25.42
C TYR A 404 30.24 -13.98 26.18
N GLY A 405 29.70 -15.18 26.10
CA GLY A 405 28.44 -15.58 26.75
C GLY A 405 27.74 -16.68 25.98
N ASP A 406 26.55 -17.06 26.45
CA ASP A 406 25.69 -18.01 25.77
C ASP A 406 25.11 -17.40 24.50
N ASP A 407 24.82 -18.25 23.53
CA ASP A 407 24.11 -17.84 22.34
C ASP A 407 22.71 -17.29 22.70
N PRO A 408 22.23 -16.27 21.99
CA PRO A 408 20.89 -15.73 22.26
C PRO A 408 19.81 -16.79 21.99
N PRO A 409 18.68 -16.76 22.74
CA PRO A 409 17.64 -17.79 22.63
C PRO A 409 16.91 -17.75 21.29
N ALA A 410 17.05 -16.68 20.52
CA ALA A 410 16.47 -16.56 19.17
C ALA A 410 17.33 -15.70 18.26
N GLY A 411 17.33 -16.03 16.96
CA GLY A 411 17.99 -15.24 15.91
C GLY A 411 17.18 -15.21 14.63
N CYS A 412 17.24 -14.07 13.95
CA CYS A 412 16.55 -13.83 12.71
C CYS A 412 17.25 -12.73 11.88
N PRO A 413 17.49 -12.92 10.58
CA PRO A 413 18.02 -11.83 9.77
C PRO A 413 17.14 -10.58 9.84
N PRO A 414 17.70 -9.36 9.92
CA PRO A 414 16.97 -8.14 10.32
C PRO A 414 15.80 -7.82 9.40
N LEU A 415 15.91 -8.05 8.10
CA LEU A 415 14.81 -7.84 7.15
C LEU A 415 13.77 -8.95 7.24
N VAL A 416 14.21 -10.20 7.50
CA VAL A 416 13.29 -11.35 7.66
C VAL A 416 12.45 -11.18 8.93
N PHE A 417 13.00 -10.59 10.00
CA PHE A 417 12.25 -10.30 11.22
C PHE A 417 11.01 -9.42 10.97
N LEU A 418 11.05 -8.52 9.98
CA LEU A 418 9.86 -7.72 9.61
C LEU A 418 8.68 -8.60 9.17
N GLN A 419 8.95 -9.74 8.55
CA GLN A 419 7.89 -10.69 8.16
C GLN A 419 7.20 -11.33 9.37
N LEU A 420 7.95 -11.58 10.44
CA LEU A 420 7.40 -12.06 11.70
C LEU A 420 6.64 -10.94 12.43
N LEU A 421 7.28 -9.80 12.64
CA LEU A 421 6.74 -8.63 13.34
C LEU A 421 5.36 -8.20 12.80
N LEU A 422 5.20 -8.26 11.48
CA LEU A 422 3.99 -7.81 10.77
C LEU A 422 3.02 -8.96 10.44
N GLY A 423 3.23 -10.13 11.03
CA GLY A 423 2.34 -11.29 10.88
C GLY A 423 2.27 -11.88 9.46
N TYR A 424 3.17 -11.49 8.56
CA TYR A 424 3.21 -11.95 7.18
C TYR A 424 3.58 -13.43 7.06
N ARG A 425 4.50 -13.88 7.91
CA ARG A 425 4.95 -15.28 8.04
C ARG A 425 4.99 -15.69 9.50
N SER A 426 4.64 -16.94 9.78
CA SER A 426 4.86 -17.53 11.09
C SER A 426 6.35 -17.83 11.32
N LEU A 427 6.75 -17.97 12.59
CA LEU A 427 8.11 -18.41 12.93
C LEU A 427 8.44 -19.77 12.28
N ALA A 428 7.49 -20.70 12.25
CA ALA A 428 7.66 -22.02 11.63
C ALA A 428 7.93 -21.90 10.11
N GLU A 429 7.20 -21.04 9.38
CA GLU A 429 7.45 -20.79 7.96
C GLU A 429 8.82 -20.16 7.71
N LEU A 430 9.23 -19.23 8.58
CA LEU A 430 10.54 -18.58 8.45
C LEU A 430 11.68 -19.57 8.72
N ARG A 431 11.57 -20.40 9.75
CA ARG A 431 12.55 -21.47 10.04
C ARG A 431 12.66 -22.50 8.92
N ALA A 432 11.57 -22.81 8.26
CA ALA A 432 11.58 -23.73 7.11
C ALA A 432 12.22 -23.11 5.85
N THR A 433 12.24 -21.77 5.75
CA THR A 433 12.71 -21.06 4.57
C THR A 433 14.15 -20.54 4.73
N PHE A 434 14.52 -20.09 5.92
CA PHE A 434 15.79 -19.46 6.24
C PHE A 434 16.53 -20.26 7.30
N PRO A 435 17.67 -20.89 6.96
CA PRO A 435 18.49 -21.64 7.94
C PRO A 435 18.98 -20.77 9.11
N ASP A 436 19.12 -19.46 8.88
CA ASP A 436 19.58 -18.49 9.88
C ASP A 436 18.47 -18.04 10.85
N VAL A 437 17.23 -18.57 10.72
CA VAL A 437 16.15 -18.33 11.68
C VAL A 437 16.09 -19.48 12.67
N TYR A 438 16.38 -19.18 13.94
CA TYR A 438 16.31 -20.15 15.02
C TYR A 438 15.61 -19.55 16.24
N ALA A 439 15.08 -20.41 17.10
CA ALA A 439 14.58 -20.06 18.41
C ALA A 439 14.60 -21.31 19.30
N GLU A 440 15.03 -21.17 20.53
CA GLU A 440 14.87 -22.16 21.57
C GLU A 440 13.38 -22.37 21.91
N PRO A 441 12.98 -23.47 22.52
CA PRO A 441 11.56 -23.79 22.72
C PRO A 441 10.77 -22.69 23.45
N GLU A 442 11.32 -22.09 24.48
CA GLU A 442 10.67 -21.03 25.27
C GLU A 442 10.57 -19.73 24.46
N ALA A 443 11.66 -19.33 23.80
CA ALA A 443 11.67 -18.19 22.90
C ALA A 443 10.73 -18.36 21.73
N ALA A 444 10.66 -19.55 21.14
CA ALA A 444 9.73 -19.86 20.05
C ALA A 444 8.27 -19.71 20.47
N LEU A 445 7.93 -20.20 21.67
CA LEU A 445 6.59 -20.02 22.24
C LEU A 445 6.23 -18.54 22.40
N LEU A 446 7.13 -17.73 22.96
CA LEU A 446 6.91 -16.30 23.13
C LEU A 446 6.77 -15.58 21.79
N LEU A 447 7.62 -15.90 20.82
CA LEU A 447 7.57 -15.28 19.47
C LEU A 447 6.25 -15.63 18.77
N ASP A 448 5.76 -16.86 18.87
CA ASP A 448 4.47 -17.26 18.25
C ASP A 448 3.27 -16.59 18.94
N ILE A 449 3.36 -16.32 20.26
CA ILE A 449 2.32 -15.57 20.99
C ILE A 449 2.36 -14.09 20.65
N LEU A 450 3.55 -13.48 20.67
CA LEU A 450 3.70 -12.05 20.47
C LEU A 450 3.45 -11.64 19.01
N PHE A 451 3.92 -12.44 18.05
CA PHE A 451 3.89 -12.14 16.63
C PHE A 451 3.26 -13.28 15.80
N PRO A 452 1.98 -13.62 16.07
CA PRO A 452 1.31 -14.68 15.33
C PRO A 452 1.12 -14.28 13.87
N LYS A 453 1.10 -15.28 12.98
CA LYS A 453 0.71 -15.04 11.59
C LYS A 453 -0.73 -14.54 11.56
N GLN A 454 -0.90 -13.35 10.99
CA GLN A 454 -2.19 -12.69 10.83
C GLN A 454 -2.23 -11.92 9.53
N MET A 455 -3.32 -12.07 8.78
CA MET A 455 -3.47 -11.41 7.49
C MET A 455 -3.56 -9.88 7.66
N SER A 456 -2.99 -9.17 6.69
CA SER A 456 -3.20 -7.74 6.52
C SER A 456 -3.80 -7.48 5.15
N MET A 457 -4.93 -6.76 5.13
CA MET A 457 -5.62 -6.35 3.92
C MET A 457 -5.24 -4.92 3.59
N MET A 458 -4.21 -4.76 2.76
CA MET A 458 -3.75 -3.43 2.32
C MET A 458 -4.00 -3.30 0.83
N ALA A 459 -5.03 -2.56 0.48
CA ALA A 459 -5.31 -2.24 -0.91
C ALA A 459 -4.24 -1.29 -1.47
N TRP A 460 -3.92 -1.45 -2.75
CA TRP A 460 -3.12 -0.45 -3.44
C TRP A 460 -3.96 0.81 -3.61
N MET A 461 -3.48 1.90 -3.03
CA MET A 461 -4.15 3.19 -3.09
C MET A 461 -3.46 4.03 -4.16
N SER A 462 -4.13 4.23 -5.27
CA SER A 462 -3.72 5.19 -6.30
C SER A 462 -4.70 6.37 -6.29
N TYR A 463 -4.17 7.58 -6.34
CA TYR A 463 -4.96 8.82 -6.35
C TYR A 463 -5.11 9.42 -7.74
N THR A 464 -4.64 8.72 -8.78
CA THR A 464 -4.59 9.29 -10.14
C THR A 464 -5.10 8.33 -11.18
#